data_d1908f86810561fd8a71372c8641e7b1
#
_entry.id   d1908f86810561fd8a71372c8641e7b1
#
_cell.length_a   1.000
_cell.length_b   1.000
_cell.length_c   1.000
_cell.angle_alpha   90.00
_cell.angle_beta   90.00
_cell.angle_gamma   90.00
#
_symmetry.space_group_name_H-M   'P 1'
#
loop_
_entity.id
_entity.type
_entity.pdbx_description
1 polymer ?
#
loop_
_entity_poly.entity_id
_entity_poly.type
_entity_poly.pdbx_seq_one_letter_code
_entity_poly.pdbx_strand_id
1 'polypeptide(L)'
;MVEKLIAFSMRNRFLVLLFAAGIFAYGIYSVKTSKIDAIPDLSENQVIVLTEWMGRSPQIIEDQITYPLVTNLQGLPKVKYVRANSMFGMSFVYVIFEDDVDVYWARARVLERLSSIGNSLPEGVTPAMGPDGTGVGHILWYTLDAPGMDLGEQRAVQDWYIKFALQNVAGVSEIASFGGFQKQYQITVDPNKLSYYKLSVQDVMRAVNANNNEAGGRKFEMSDIGYIIKTTGYLKSMEEIGDLALKTKNSISVRVRDVATVQMSGESRLGIFDYNGEGEAVGGIVVLRYGENADEVIKNVKAKMVEVSKGLPEGVKFNIVYDRGELIEESISSITTTLIEEMIVVTIIVIVFLFHWRSAVSIVIQIPITIAASFIILNAFDISSNIMSLTGIALAIGVIVDNGIIMSENAYKHLAMRQAELGDLRKEGDTHVE
;
A
#
# COMPACT_ATOMS: atom_id res chain seq x y z
N MET A 1 37.81 -30.05 3.93
CA MET A 1 37.53 -28.69 3.46
C MET A 1 37.63 -27.66 4.59
N VAL A 2 36.97 -27.89 5.73
CA VAL A 2 36.99 -27.01 6.94
C VAL A 2 38.41 -26.78 7.46
N GLU A 3 39.23 -27.81 7.59
CA GLU A 3 40.60 -27.73 8.06
C GLU A 3 41.49 -26.83 7.19
N LYS A 4 41.32 -26.90 5.86
CA LYS A 4 42.04 -26.00 4.93
C LYS A 4 41.57 -24.54 5.07
N LEU A 5 40.28 -24.32 5.35
CA LEU A 5 39.71 -22.99 5.56
C LEU A 5 40.28 -22.38 6.86
N ILE A 6 40.33 -23.16 7.94
CA ILE A 6 40.88 -22.73 9.21
C ILE A 6 42.38 -22.38 9.05
N ALA A 7 43.15 -23.25 8.42
CA ALA A 7 44.59 -23.02 8.16
C ALA A 7 44.82 -21.76 7.30
N PHE A 8 44.00 -21.54 6.27
CA PHE A 8 44.03 -20.33 5.45
C PHE A 8 43.72 -19.07 6.27
N SER A 9 42.69 -19.12 7.09
CA SER A 9 42.26 -17.99 7.93
C SER A 9 43.33 -17.61 8.95
N MET A 10 43.94 -18.61 9.58
CA MET A 10 45.03 -18.38 10.53
C MET A 10 46.28 -17.79 9.86
N ARG A 11 46.59 -18.22 8.65
CA ARG A 11 47.76 -17.71 7.89
C ARG A 11 47.50 -16.28 7.37
N ASN A 12 46.25 -15.95 7.02
CA ASN A 12 45.88 -14.66 6.41
C ASN A 12 44.97 -13.83 7.33
N ARG A 13 45.26 -13.79 8.63
CA ARG A 13 44.42 -13.14 9.65
C ARG A 13 44.04 -11.69 9.33
N PHE A 14 44.95 -10.92 8.74
CA PHE A 14 44.68 -9.54 8.35
C PHE A 14 43.60 -9.46 7.24
N LEU A 15 43.67 -10.35 6.26
CA LEU A 15 42.68 -10.42 5.17
C LEU A 15 41.28 -10.82 5.69
N VAL A 16 41.24 -11.75 6.66
CA VAL A 16 39.99 -12.16 7.30
C VAL A 16 39.37 -11.02 8.11
N LEU A 17 40.18 -10.28 8.87
CA LEU A 17 39.69 -9.09 9.60
C LEU A 17 39.21 -7.98 8.66
N LEU A 18 39.92 -7.73 7.57
CA LEU A 18 39.51 -6.77 6.55
C LEU A 18 38.15 -7.17 5.90
N PHE A 19 38.00 -8.47 5.62
CA PHE A 19 36.75 -9.02 5.07
C PHE A 19 35.59 -8.90 6.05
N ALA A 20 35.82 -9.23 7.34
CA ALA A 20 34.82 -9.06 8.40
C ALA A 20 34.41 -7.59 8.59
N ALA A 21 35.38 -6.67 8.57
CA ALA A 21 35.09 -5.22 8.62
C ALA A 21 34.31 -4.75 7.39
N GLY A 22 34.62 -5.30 6.21
CA GLY A 22 33.87 -5.03 4.98
C GLY A 22 32.41 -5.50 5.06
N ILE A 23 32.17 -6.72 5.55
CA ILE A 23 30.81 -7.25 5.80
C ILE A 23 30.07 -6.35 6.79
N PHE A 24 30.72 -5.96 7.88
CA PHE A 24 30.08 -5.12 8.89
C PHE A 24 29.72 -3.73 8.32
N ALA A 25 30.63 -3.09 7.59
CA ALA A 25 30.37 -1.79 6.97
C ALA A 25 29.26 -1.85 5.91
N TYR A 26 29.30 -2.86 5.04
CA TYR A 26 28.27 -3.06 4.02
C TYR A 26 26.92 -3.49 4.65
N GLY A 27 26.96 -4.24 5.75
CA GLY A 27 25.76 -4.59 6.51
C GLY A 27 25.07 -3.37 7.11
N ILE A 28 25.80 -2.41 7.66
CA ILE A 28 25.22 -1.13 8.13
C ILE A 28 24.53 -0.39 6.99
N TYR A 29 25.11 -0.39 5.80
CA TYR A 29 24.48 0.18 4.62
C TYR A 29 23.18 -0.59 4.27
N SER A 30 23.23 -1.94 4.29
CA SER A 30 22.05 -2.79 4.02
C SER A 30 20.91 -2.57 5.02
N VAL A 31 21.20 -2.39 6.31
CA VAL A 31 20.19 -2.05 7.33
C VAL A 31 19.49 -0.74 6.98
N LYS A 32 20.25 0.28 6.56
CA LYS A 32 19.68 1.61 6.23
C LYS A 32 18.85 1.63 4.95
N THR A 33 19.13 0.73 4.01
CA THR A 33 18.45 0.64 2.71
C THR A 33 17.40 -0.46 2.67
N SER A 34 17.27 -1.25 3.74
CA SER A 34 16.28 -2.31 3.83
C SER A 34 14.86 -1.73 3.87
N LYS A 35 13.95 -2.36 3.14
CA LYS A 35 12.52 -2.07 3.24
C LYS A 35 12.00 -2.55 4.57
N ILE A 36 11.37 -1.67 5.32
CA ILE A 36 10.88 -1.96 6.66
C ILE A 36 9.35 -1.99 6.65
N ASP A 37 8.77 -3.07 7.16
CA ASP A 37 7.35 -3.20 7.42
C ASP A 37 7.13 -3.96 8.74
N ALA A 38 5.92 -3.86 9.32
CA ALA A 38 5.55 -4.64 10.50
C ALA A 38 5.24 -6.10 10.12
N ILE A 39 4.56 -6.31 9.00
CA ILE A 39 3.98 -7.59 8.59
C ILE A 39 4.56 -7.99 7.23
N PRO A 40 4.94 -9.28 7.04
CA PRO A 40 5.36 -9.75 5.72
C PRO A 40 4.18 -9.71 4.74
N ASP A 41 4.43 -9.29 3.52
CA ASP A 41 3.43 -9.39 2.46
C ASP A 41 3.39 -10.83 1.91
N LEU A 42 2.34 -11.54 2.28
CA LEU A 42 2.03 -12.89 1.81
C LEU A 42 0.88 -12.89 0.80
N SER A 43 0.53 -11.72 0.26
CA SER A 43 -0.55 -11.60 -0.73
C SER A 43 -0.20 -12.34 -2.02
N GLU A 44 -1.22 -12.92 -2.64
CA GLU A 44 -1.07 -13.51 -3.96
C GLU A 44 -0.70 -12.41 -4.98
N ASN A 45 0.10 -12.77 -5.97
CA ASN A 45 0.42 -11.89 -7.08
C ASN A 45 -0.80 -11.74 -7.99
N GLN A 46 -1.59 -10.69 -7.75
CA GLN A 46 -2.89 -10.50 -8.38
C GLN A 46 -3.05 -9.13 -9.04
N VAL A 47 -3.82 -9.13 -10.12
CA VAL A 47 -4.35 -7.91 -10.75
C VAL A 47 -5.86 -7.94 -10.63
N ILE A 48 -6.43 -6.88 -10.04
CA ILE A 48 -7.86 -6.74 -9.85
C ILE A 48 -8.42 -5.90 -11.01
N VAL A 49 -9.52 -6.38 -11.60
CA VAL A 49 -10.30 -5.63 -12.60
C VAL A 49 -11.67 -5.37 -12.01
N LEU A 50 -12.01 -4.09 -11.91
CA LEU A 50 -13.30 -3.61 -11.44
C LEU A 50 -14.10 -3.11 -12.65
N THR A 51 -15.38 -3.45 -12.69
CA THR A 51 -16.30 -2.95 -13.73
C THR A 51 -17.63 -2.57 -13.10
N GLU A 52 -18.03 -1.34 -13.32
CA GLU A 52 -19.29 -0.81 -12.80
C GLU A 52 -20.36 -0.76 -13.90
N TRP A 53 -21.55 -1.23 -13.58
CA TRP A 53 -22.75 -1.12 -14.40
C TRP A 53 -23.99 -1.00 -13.51
N MET A 54 -24.15 0.17 -12.93
CA MET A 54 -25.15 0.42 -11.91
C MET A 54 -26.58 0.10 -12.37
N GLY A 55 -27.41 -0.35 -11.42
CA GLY A 55 -28.81 -0.72 -11.66
C GLY A 55 -29.03 -2.11 -12.27
N ARG A 56 -28.02 -2.95 -12.35
CA ARG A 56 -28.10 -4.32 -12.89
C ARG A 56 -28.01 -5.37 -11.79
N SER A 57 -28.80 -6.44 -11.91
CA SER A 57 -28.74 -7.57 -10.98
C SER A 57 -27.40 -8.33 -11.11
N PRO A 58 -26.96 -9.02 -10.06
CA PRO A 58 -25.75 -9.85 -10.10
C PRO A 58 -25.72 -10.84 -11.26
N GLN A 59 -26.86 -11.44 -11.61
CA GLN A 59 -26.99 -12.37 -12.72
C GLN A 59 -26.65 -11.71 -14.06
N ILE A 60 -27.17 -10.50 -14.32
CA ILE A 60 -26.90 -9.74 -15.56
C ILE A 60 -25.42 -9.33 -15.60
N ILE A 61 -24.87 -8.93 -14.46
CA ILE A 61 -23.45 -8.59 -14.34
C ILE A 61 -22.58 -9.81 -14.65
N GLU A 62 -22.95 -10.98 -14.11
CA GLU A 62 -22.25 -12.24 -14.39
C GLU A 62 -22.26 -12.58 -15.86
N ASP A 63 -23.44 -12.61 -16.48
CA ASP A 63 -23.61 -13.04 -17.86
C ASP A 63 -22.94 -12.10 -18.87
N GLN A 64 -23.03 -10.78 -18.65
CA GLN A 64 -22.64 -9.80 -19.66
C GLN A 64 -21.29 -9.11 -19.39
N ILE A 65 -20.76 -9.20 -18.17
CA ILE A 65 -19.50 -8.54 -17.80
C ILE A 65 -18.51 -9.57 -17.25
N THR A 66 -18.87 -10.23 -16.15
CA THR A 66 -17.94 -11.10 -15.44
C THR A 66 -17.46 -12.28 -16.27
N TYR A 67 -18.38 -13.01 -16.88
CA TYR A 67 -18.08 -14.18 -17.71
C TYR A 67 -17.21 -13.84 -18.93
N PRO A 68 -17.52 -12.80 -19.75
CA PRO A 68 -16.63 -12.36 -20.83
C PRO A 68 -15.24 -11.96 -20.34
N LEU A 69 -15.12 -11.26 -19.20
CA LEU A 69 -13.82 -10.87 -18.64
C LEU A 69 -13.03 -12.10 -18.19
N VAL A 70 -13.63 -12.99 -17.39
CA VAL A 70 -12.96 -14.21 -16.88
C VAL A 70 -12.44 -15.07 -18.03
N THR A 71 -13.28 -15.37 -19.01
CA THR A 71 -12.89 -16.24 -20.14
C THR A 71 -11.75 -15.67 -20.98
N ASN A 72 -11.72 -14.36 -21.15
CA ASN A 72 -10.65 -13.70 -21.89
C ASN A 72 -9.36 -13.56 -21.06
N LEU A 73 -9.45 -13.27 -19.76
CA LEU A 73 -8.29 -13.06 -18.90
C LEU A 73 -7.62 -14.39 -18.48
N GLN A 74 -8.38 -15.48 -18.41
CA GLN A 74 -7.85 -16.81 -18.12
C GLN A 74 -6.83 -17.32 -19.16
N GLY A 75 -6.92 -16.83 -20.40
CA GLY A 75 -5.99 -17.16 -21.48
C GLY A 75 -4.67 -16.38 -21.48
N LEU A 76 -4.41 -15.56 -20.47
CA LEU A 76 -3.14 -14.83 -20.36
C LEU A 76 -2.00 -15.78 -19.92
N PRO A 77 -0.76 -15.56 -20.42
CA PRO A 77 0.38 -16.34 -20.00
C PRO A 77 0.69 -16.13 -18.51
N LYS A 78 1.18 -17.19 -17.85
CA LYS A 78 1.56 -17.21 -16.45
C LYS A 78 0.42 -16.91 -15.45
N VAL A 79 -0.83 -17.03 -15.87
CA VAL A 79 -1.99 -16.98 -14.97
C VAL A 79 -2.17 -18.34 -14.30
N LYS A 80 -2.17 -18.36 -12.96
CA LYS A 80 -2.51 -19.56 -12.17
C LYS A 80 -4.00 -19.88 -12.27
N TYR A 81 -4.84 -18.89 -12.01
CA TYR A 81 -6.29 -18.96 -12.11
C TYR A 81 -6.92 -17.57 -12.08
N VAL A 82 -8.18 -17.50 -12.47
CA VAL A 82 -8.99 -16.29 -12.40
C VAL A 82 -10.20 -16.60 -11.52
N ARG A 83 -10.48 -15.74 -10.57
CA ARG A 83 -11.70 -15.78 -9.74
C ARG A 83 -12.45 -14.47 -9.88
N ALA A 84 -13.76 -14.52 -9.69
CA ALA A 84 -14.57 -13.32 -9.84
C ALA A 84 -15.74 -13.32 -8.84
N ASN A 85 -16.24 -12.10 -8.60
CA ASN A 85 -17.42 -11.86 -7.80
C ASN A 85 -18.35 -10.88 -8.53
N SER A 86 -19.59 -11.30 -8.78
CA SER A 86 -20.63 -10.49 -9.41
C SER A 86 -21.57 -9.98 -8.32
N MET A 87 -21.66 -8.67 -8.20
CA MET A 87 -22.50 -7.97 -7.23
C MET A 87 -23.55 -7.13 -7.95
N PHE A 88 -24.48 -6.54 -7.18
CA PHE A 88 -25.40 -5.58 -7.75
C PHE A 88 -24.66 -4.36 -8.33
N GLY A 89 -24.74 -4.19 -9.64
CA GLY A 89 -24.08 -3.09 -10.34
C GLY A 89 -22.56 -3.18 -10.48
N MET A 90 -21.90 -4.25 -10.02
CA MET A 90 -20.45 -4.33 -10.00
C MET A 90 -19.93 -5.73 -10.31
N SER A 91 -18.81 -5.80 -11.02
CA SER A 91 -18.01 -7.01 -11.24
C SER A 91 -16.58 -6.81 -10.73
N PHE A 92 -16.09 -7.75 -9.92
CA PHE A 92 -14.71 -7.84 -9.50
C PHE A 92 -14.09 -9.08 -10.09
N VAL A 93 -13.04 -8.94 -10.88
CA VAL A 93 -12.28 -10.06 -11.45
C VAL A 93 -10.86 -10.00 -10.94
N TYR A 94 -10.40 -11.07 -10.28
CA TYR A 94 -9.08 -11.25 -9.72
C TYR A 94 -8.30 -12.18 -10.63
N VAL A 95 -7.27 -11.67 -11.27
CA VAL A 95 -6.35 -12.44 -12.11
C VAL A 95 -5.11 -12.74 -11.29
N ILE A 96 -4.96 -14.00 -10.89
CA ILE A 96 -3.85 -14.45 -10.05
C ILE A 96 -2.76 -15.02 -10.94
N PHE A 97 -1.56 -14.48 -10.81
CA PHE A 97 -0.38 -14.89 -11.56
C PHE A 97 0.53 -15.81 -10.73
N GLU A 98 1.51 -16.42 -11.40
CA GLU A 98 2.57 -17.18 -10.74
C GLU A 98 3.41 -16.23 -9.87
N ASP A 99 4.02 -16.75 -8.80
CA ASP A 99 4.68 -15.92 -7.78
C ASP A 99 5.97 -15.26 -8.28
N ASP A 100 6.58 -15.79 -9.36
CA ASP A 100 7.77 -15.24 -10.01
C ASP A 100 7.48 -14.12 -11.02
N VAL A 101 6.21 -13.77 -11.22
CA VAL A 101 5.80 -12.77 -12.21
C VAL A 101 5.89 -11.37 -11.62
N ASP A 102 6.53 -10.46 -12.33
CA ASP A 102 6.52 -9.03 -11.99
C ASP A 102 5.10 -8.44 -12.09
N VAL A 103 4.66 -7.75 -11.03
CA VAL A 103 3.30 -7.19 -10.93
C VAL A 103 3.01 -6.19 -12.04
N TYR A 104 3.98 -5.36 -12.42
CA TYR A 104 3.76 -4.36 -13.47
C TYR A 104 3.72 -4.99 -14.86
N TRP A 105 4.48 -6.06 -15.09
CA TRP A 105 4.34 -6.89 -16.28
C TRP A 105 2.95 -7.52 -16.35
N ALA A 106 2.46 -8.11 -15.26
CA ALA A 106 1.13 -8.68 -15.15
C ALA A 106 0.04 -7.63 -15.46
N ARG A 107 0.13 -6.46 -14.85
CA ARG A 107 -0.77 -5.32 -15.10
C ARG A 107 -0.78 -4.89 -16.58
N ALA A 108 0.40 -4.82 -17.21
CA ALA A 108 0.51 -4.48 -18.63
C ALA A 108 -0.20 -5.51 -19.53
N ARG A 109 -0.06 -6.82 -19.22
CA ARG A 109 -0.75 -7.89 -19.97
C ARG A 109 -2.26 -7.85 -19.79
N VAL A 110 -2.74 -7.60 -18.56
CA VAL A 110 -4.17 -7.41 -18.29
C VAL A 110 -4.71 -6.22 -19.05
N LEU A 111 -4.02 -5.06 -19.01
CA LEU A 111 -4.45 -3.85 -19.72
C LEU A 111 -4.53 -4.06 -21.23
N GLU A 112 -3.55 -4.72 -21.81
CA GLU A 112 -3.55 -5.09 -23.24
C GLU A 112 -4.78 -5.94 -23.59
N ARG A 113 -5.09 -6.92 -22.76
CA ARG A 113 -6.27 -7.78 -22.96
C ARG A 113 -7.57 -7.01 -22.80
N LEU A 114 -7.68 -6.16 -21.76
CA LEU A 114 -8.87 -5.33 -21.53
C LEU A 114 -9.13 -4.39 -22.71
N SER A 115 -8.11 -3.82 -23.32
CA SER A 115 -8.23 -2.98 -24.49
C SER A 115 -8.87 -3.71 -25.69
N SER A 116 -8.62 -5.01 -25.82
CA SER A 116 -9.21 -5.83 -26.90
C SER A 116 -10.66 -6.25 -26.61
N ILE A 117 -11.05 -6.37 -25.34
CA ILE A 117 -12.37 -6.85 -24.90
C ILE A 117 -13.41 -5.72 -24.92
N GLY A 118 -12.99 -4.46 -24.84
CA GLY A 118 -13.88 -3.31 -24.67
C GLY A 118 -15.08 -3.27 -25.64
N ASN A 119 -14.88 -3.74 -26.87
CA ASN A 119 -15.95 -3.82 -27.89
C ASN A 119 -16.96 -4.96 -27.69
N SER A 120 -16.68 -5.93 -26.81
CA SER A 120 -17.57 -7.07 -26.52
C SER A 120 -18.42 -6.86 -25.27
N LEU A 121 -18.17 -5.78 -24.53
CA LEU A 121 -18.96 -5.40 -23.37
C LEU A 121 -20.15 -4.52 -23.76
N PRO A 122 -21.20 -4.43 -22.91
CA PRO A 122 -22.33 -3.54 -23.15
C PRO A 122 -21.89 -2.08 -23.33
N GLU A 123 -22.66 -1.34 -24.13
CA GLU A 123 -22.40 0.08 -24.38
C GLU A 123 -22.35 0.90 -23.10
N GLY A 124 -21.31 1.72 -22.95
CA GLY A 124 -21.08 2.57 -21.78
C GLY A 124 -20.41 1.85 -20.60
N VAL A 125 -20.07 0.56 -20.72
CA VAL A 125 -19.36 -0.20 -19.69
C VAL A 125 -17.87 -0.23 -20.01
N THR A 126 -17.06 0.24 -19.07
CA THR A 126 -15.60 0.26 -19.21
C THR A 126 -14.96 -0.43 -18.00
N PRO A 127 -14.21 -1.53 -18.19
CA PRO A 127 -13.47 -2.15 -17.12
C PRO A 127 -12.26 -1.29 -16.72
N ALA A 128 -12.02 -1.16 -15.46
CA ALA A 128 -10.87 -0.46 -14.89
C ALA A 128 -10.01 -1.41 -14.07
N MET A 129 -8.69 -1.19 -14.09
CA MET A 129 -7.81 -1.92 -13.16
C MET A 129 -7.85 -1.27 -11.79
N GLY A 130 -7.88 -2.09 -10.74
CA GLY A 130 -7.68 -1.67 -9.37
C GLY A 130 -6.28 -1.08 -9.12
N PRO A 131 -6.06 -0.52 -7.93
CA PRO A 131 -4.77 0.04 -7.54
C PRO A 131 -3.65 -0.99 -7.59
N ASP A 132 -2.41 -0.53 -7.68
CA ASP A 132 -1.19 -1.35 -7.63
C ASP A 132 -0.72 -1.61 -6.19
N GLY A 133 -1.65 -1.73 -5.27
CA GLY A 133 -1.42 -2.12 -3.87
C GLY A 133 -1.67 -3.60 -3.64
N THR A 134 -1.22 -4.09 -2.49
CA THR A 134 -1.48 -5.45 -2.03
C THR A 134 -2.58 -5.51 -0.98
N GLY A 135 -3.02 -6.71 -0.61
CA GLY A 135 -4.02 -6.90 0.44
C GLY A 135 -3.58 -6.37 1.81
N VAL A 136 -2.28 -6.31 2.06
CA VAL A 136 -1.67 -5.72 3.27
C VAL A 136 -1.25 -4.26 3.08
N GLY A 137 -1.60 -3.64 1.95
CA GLY A 137 -1.20 -2.28 1.59
C GLY A 137 -1.87 -1.16 2.40
N HIS A 138 -2.82 -1.43 3.26
CA HIS A 138 -3.48 -0.42 4.10
C HIS A 138 -2.54 0.01 5.24
N ILE A 139 -1.85 1.14 5.08
CA ILE A 139 -0.80 1.57 6.00
C ILE A 139 -1.22 2.65 6.99
N LEU A 140 -2.20 3.47 6.63
CA LEU A 140 -2.70 4.56 7.47
C LEU A 140 -4.20 4.77 7.24
N TRP A 141 -4.99 4.85 8.32
CA TRP A 141 -6.40 5.20 8.26
C TRP A 141 -6.64 6.48 9.04
N TYR A 142 -7.47 7.34 8.50
CA TYR A 142 -7.83 8.59 9.17
C TYR A 142 -9.30 8.93 8.96
N THR A 143 -9.86 9.69 9.89
CA THR A 143 -11.15 10.36 9.78
C THR A 143 -10.96 11.88 9.74
N LEU A 144 -11.96 12.57 9.26
CA LEU A 144 -12.02 14.03 9.29
C LEU A 144 -12.90 14.48 10.46
N ASP A 145 -12.33 15.27 11.35
CA ASP A 145 -13.09 16.06 12.29
C ASP A 145 -13.39 17.43 11.64
N ALA A 146 -14.64 17.70 11.35
CA ALA A 146 -15.08 18.88 10.61
C ALA A 146 -16.38 19.44 11.18
N PRO A 147 -16.32 20.07 12.36
CA PRO A 147 -17.50 20.57 13.05
C PRO A 147 -18.22 21.61 12.19
N GLY A 148 -19.54 21.44 12.06
CA GLY A 148 -20.41 22.31 11.28
C GLY A 148 -20.55 22.00 9.81
N MET A 149 -19.80 21.00 9.28
CA MET A 149 -19.95 20.50 7.92
C MET A 149 -20.86 19.28 7.88
N ASP A 150 -21.75 19.20 6.89
CA ASP A 150 -22.49 17.96 6.61
C ASP A 150 -21.59 16.87 6.03
N LEU A 151 -22.04 15.61 6.07
CA LEU A 151 -21.26 14.46 5.57
C LEU A 151 -20.93 14.56 4.08
N GLY A 152 -21.75 15.22 3.28
CA GLY A 152 -21.48 15.45 1.84
C GLY A 152 -20.42 16.53 1.63
N GLU A 153 -20.36 17.55 2.49
CA GLU A 153 -19.30 18.57 2.46
C GLU A 153 -17.96 17.97 2.90
N GLN A 154 -17.96 17.20 3.98
CA GLN A 154 -16.77 16.47 4.41
C GLN A 154 -16.26 15.54 3.31
N ARG A 155 -17.18 14.81 2.64
CA ARG A 155 -16.83 13.93 1.53
C ARG A 155 -16.27 14.71 0.33
N ALA A 156 -16.81 15.89 0.02
CA ALA A 156 -16.28 16.73 -1.04
C ALA A 156 -14.86 17.24 -0.72
N VAL A 157 -14.58 17.64 0.52
CA VAL A 157 -13.23 18.02 0.95
C VAL A 157 -12.28 16.83 0.83
N GLN A 158 -12.71 15.63 1.27
CA GLN A 158 -11.92 14.41 1.16
C GLN A 158 -11.58 14.09 -0.29
N ASP A 159 -12.58 14.05 -1.18
CA ASP A 159 -12.39 13.59 -2.55
C ASP A 159 -11.66 14.59 -3.45
N TRP A 160 -11.90 15.90 -3.25
CA TRP A 160 -11.39 16.94 -4.16
C TRP A 160 -10.13 17.64 -3.70
N TYR A 161 -9.83 17.62 -2.39
CA TYR A 161 -8.63 18.25 -1.83
C TYR A 161 -7.65 17.24 -1.26
N ILE A 162 -8.11 16.46 -0.29
CA ILE A 162 -7.23 15.60 0.50
C ILE A 162 -6.73 14.43 -0.33
N LYS A 163 -7.65 13.71 -0.99
CA LYS A 163 -7.33 12.53 -1.82
C LYS A 163 -6.23 12.85 -2.85
N PHE A 164 -6.42 13.89 -3.64
CA PHE A 164 -5.44 14.26 -4.68
C PHE A 164 -4.11 14.71 -4.10
N ALA A 165 -4.13 15.46 -3.00
CA ALA A 165 -2.91 15.92 -2.38
C ALA A 165 -2.08 14.77 -1.79
N LEU A 166 -2.71 13.81 -1.12
CA LEU A 166 -2.04 12.66 -0.52
C LEU A 166 -1.65 11.60 -1.56
N GLN A 167 -2.44 11.42 -2.62
CA GLN A 167 -2.14 10.47 -3.69
C GLN A 167 -0.86 10.83 -4.47
N ASN A 168 -0.46 12.10 -4.46
CA ASN A 168 0.79 12.56 -5.07
C ASN A 168 2.04 12.27 -4.23
N VAL A 169 1.91 11.71 -3.04
CA VAL A 169 3.05 11.27 -2.23
C VAL A 169 3.66 10.03 -2.87
N ALA A 170 4.99 10.05 -3.06
CA ALA A 170 5.70 8.90 -3.62
C ALA A 170 5.46 7.65 -2.77
N GLY A 171 5.21 6.52 -3.44
CA GLY A 171 4.91 5.24 -2.78
C GLY A 171 3.43 5.04 -2.40
N VAL A 172 2.56 6.03 -2.57
CA VAL A 172 1.12 5.85 -2.41
C VAL A 172 0.52 5.32 -3.71
N SER A 173 -0.22 4.22 -3.62
CA SER A 173 -0.98 3.65 -4.73
C SER A 173 -2.33 4.34 -4.89
N GLU A 174 -3.06 4.45 -3.79
CA GLU A 174 -4.41 5.01 -3.76
C GLU A 174 -4.70 5.64 -2.39
N ILE A 175 -5.58 6.62 -2.39
CA ILE A 175 -6.32 7.07 -1.21
C ILE A 175 -7.77 6.67 -1.39
N ALA A 176 -8.19 5.60 -0.71
CA ALA A 176 -9.56 5.14 -0.72
C ALA A 176 -10.41 5.95 0.25
N SER A 177 -11.39 6.68 -0.28
CA SER A 177 -12.30 7.50 0.54
C SER A 177 -13.45 6.66 1.08
N PHE A 178 -13.78 6.83 2.37
CA PHE A 178 -14.83 6.11 3.07
C PHE A 178 -15.80 7.06 3.77
N GLY A 179 -17.04 6.63 3.91
CA GLY A 179 -18.09 7.37 4.61
C GLY A 179 -18.64 8.56 3.84
N GLY A 180 -19.61 9.21 4.47
CA GLY A 180 -20.33 10.31 3.85
C GLY A 180 -21.09 9.92 2.60
N PHE A 181 -21.40 10.89 1.79
CA PHE A 181 -22.06 10.69 0.49
C PHE A 181 -21.56 11.71 -0.53
N GLN A 182 -21.52 11.32 -1.78
CA GLN A 182 -21.25 12.24 -2.88
C GLN A 182 -22.49 13.10 -3.12
N LYS A 183 -22.34 14.42 -3.08
CA LYS A 183 -23.42 15.37 -3.37
C LYS A 183 -23.81 15.32 -4.85
N GLN A 184 -25.10 15.26 -5.12
CA GLN A 184 -25.66 15.26 -6.47
C GLN A 184 -26.90 16.15 -6.56
N TYR A 185 -27.13 16.70 -7.75
CA TYR A 185 -28.41 17.30 -8.07
C TYR A 185 -29.41 16.19 -8.36
N GLN A 186 -30.43 16.06 -7.54
CA GLN A 186 -31.48 15.07 -7.69
C GLN A 186 -32.75 15.73 -8.28
N ILE A 187 -33.23 15.17 -9.36
CA ILE A 187 -34.47 15.61 -10.03
C ILE A 187 -35.54 14.53 -9.78
N THR A 188 -36.41 14.76 -8.81
CA THR A 188 -37.51 13.84 -8.47
C THR A 188 -38.74 14.23 -9.23
N VAL A 189 -39.09 13.45 -10.24
CA VAL A 189 -40.27 13.72 -11.11
C VAL A 189 -41.57 13.29 -10.44
N ASP A 190 -42.65 14.06 -10.65
CA ASP A 190 -44.01 13.72 -10.25
C ASP A 190 -44.75 13.05 -11.44
N PRO A 191 -45.09 11.75 -11.34
CA PRO A 191 -45.75 11.02 -12.43
C PRO A 191 -47.09 11.61 -12.83
N ASN A 192 -47.87 12.18 -11.89
CA ASN A 192 -49.17 12.79 -12.18
C ASN A 192 -49.02 14.07 -13.00
N LYS A 193 -48.06 14.91 -12.63
CA LYS A 193 -47.75 16.14 -13.36
C LYS A 193 -47.19 15.83 -14.76
N LEU A 194 -46.28 14.84 -14.86
CA LEU A 194 -45.77 14.38 -16.16
C LEU A 194 -46.94 13.94 -17.06
N SER A 195 -47.88 13.14 -16.55
CA SER A 195 -49.04 12.68 -17.28
C SER A 195 -49.95 13.85 -17.69
N TYR A 196 -50.20 14.81 -16.80
CA TYR A 196 -51.00 16.00 -17.07
C TYR A 196 -50.45 16.83 -18.24
N TYR A 197 -49.13 17.06 -18.26
CA TYR A 197 -48.44 17.80 -19.31
C TYR A 197 -48.13 16.96 -20.56
N LYS A 198 -48.44 15.65 -20.54
CA LYS A 198 -48.10 14.67 -21.59
C LYS A 198 -46.62 14.65 -21.89
N LEU A 199 -45.83 14.49 -20.83
CA LEU A 199 -44.36 14.36 -20.83
C LEU A 199 -43.97 12.98 -20.29
N SER A 200 -42.83 12.50 -20.74
CA SER A 200 -42.18 11.29 -20.22
C SER A 200 -40.94 11.65 -19.39
N VAL A 201 -40.43 10.71 -18.58
CA VAL A 201 -39.17 10.86 -17.88
C VAL A 201 -38.01 11.10 -18.87
N GLN A 202 -38.06 10.44 -20.04
CA GLN A 202 -37.06 10.65 -21.10
C GLN A 202 -37.04 12.08 -21.65
N ASP A 203 -38.18 12.80 -21.66
CA ASP A 203 -38.20 14.20 -22.07
C ASP A 203 -37.43 15.07 -21.06
N VAL A 204 -37.54 14.79 -19.76
CA VAL A 204 -36.80 15.47 -18.71
C VAL A 204 -35.31 15.15 -18.86
N MET A 205 -34.96 13.87 -18.99
CA MET A 205 -33.54 13.44 -19.18
C MET A 205 -32.92 14.09 -20.42
N ARG A 206 -33.68 14.13 -21.55
CA ARG A 206 -33.19 14.74 -22.78
C ARG A 206 -32.96 16.24 -22.62
N ALA A 207 -33.88 16.94 -21.95
CA ALA A 207 -33.74 18.36 -21.69
C ALA A 207 -32.54 18.70 -20.83
N VAL A 208 -32.29 17.92 -19.74
CA VAL A 208 -31.11 18.10 -18.88
C VAL A 208 -29.84 17.83 -19.66
N ASN A 209 -29.74 16.69 -20.36
CA ASN A 209 -28.54 16.34 -21.13
C ASN A 209 -28.24 17.34 -22.26
N ALA A 210 -29.28 17.85 -22.94
CA ALA A 210 -29.10 18.83 -24.02
C ALA A 210 -28.62 20.19 -23.52
N ASN A 211 -28.98 20.56 -22.29
CA ASN A 211 -28.60 21.84 -21.68
C ASN A 211 -27.44 21.78 -20.70
N ASN A 212 -26.82 20.61 -20.53
CA ASN A 212 -25.64 20.42 -19.68
C ASN A 212 -24.43 20.08 -20.56
N ASN A 213 -24.14 20.93 -21.53
CA ASN A 213 -23.04 20.74 -22.46
C ASN A 213 -22.31 22.07 -22.70
N GLU A 214 -21.01 21.95 -22.97
CA GLU A 214 -20.17 23.05 -23.41
C GLU A 214 -19.79 22.84 -24.88
N ALA A 215 -20.02 23.85 -25.72
CA ALA A 215 -19.59 23.84 -27.12
C ALA A 215 -18.43 24.84 -27.30
N GLY A 216 -17.30 24.35 -27.80
CA GLY A 216 -16.21 25.21 -28.24
C GLY A 216 -16.58 25.93 -29.53
N GLY A 217 -16.50 27.26 -29.53
CA GLY A 217 -16.66 28.08 -30.72
C GLY A 217 -15.37 28.29 -31.47
N ARG A 218 -15.47 28.87 -32.67
CA ARG A 218 -14.27 29.27 -33.44
C ARG A 218 -13.65 30.55 -32.90
N LYS A 219 -12.33 30.68 -33.06
CA LYS A 219 -11.66 31.97 -32.97
C LYS A 219 -12.09 32.81 -34.17
N PHE A 220 -12.53 34.07 -33.95
CA PHE A 220 -12.67 35.04 -35.02
C PHE A 220 -11.73 36.25 -34.73
N GLU A 221 -11.21 36.83 -35.79
CA GLU A 221 -10.28 37.93 -35.70
C GLU A 221 -10.99 39.22 -36.14
N MET A 222 -10.89 40.24 -35.34
CA MET A 222 -11.41 41.57 -35.62
C MET A 222 -10.41 42.62 -35.16
N SER A 223 -9.92 43.47 -36.06
CA SER A 223 -8.93 44.53 -35.77
C SER A 223 -7.67 44.02 -35.06
N ASP A 224 -7.02 42.98 -35.59
CA ASP A 224 -5.82 42.32 -35.07
C ASP A 224 -5.97 41.66 -33.65
N ILE A 225 -7.19 41.57 -33.14
CA ILE A 225 -7.50 40.92 -31.89
C ILE A 225 -8.27 39.62 -32.19
N GLY A 226 -7.75 38.50 -31.63
CA GLY A 226 -8.42 37.21 -31.74
C GLY A 226 -9.42 37.00 -30.58
N TYR A 227 -10.69 36.88 -30.94
CA TYR A 227 -11.77 36.58 -29.99
C TYR A 227 -12.08 35.08 -30.03
N ILE A 228 -12.11 34.43 -28.86
CA ILE A 228 -12.53 33.03 -28.71
C ILE A 228 -14.02 33.03 -28.29
N ILE A 229 -14.88 32.42 -29.13
CA ILE A 229 -16.27 32.23 -28.76
C ILE A 229 -16.34 31.00 -27.85
N LYS A 230 -16.76 31.19 -26.62
CA LYS A 230 -17.00 30.12 -25.64
C LYS A 230 -18.51 30.10 -25.32
N THR A 231 -19.13 28.95 -25.51
CA THR A 231 -20.50 28.70 -25.05
C THR A 231 -20.40 27.99 -23.69
N THR A 232 -20.84 28.63 -22.63
CA THR A 232 -20.96 28.00 -21.30
C THR A 232 -22.37 27.50 -21.11
N GLY A 233 -22.57 26.20 -21.04
CA GLY A 233 -23.86 25.57 -20.94
C GLY A 233 -23.98 24.55 -19.81
N TYR A 234 -22.97 24.46 -18.93
CA TYR A 234 -23.09 23.61 -17.75
C TYR A 234 -24.03 24.21 -16.72
N LEU A 235 -24.95 23.39 -16.23
CA LEU A 235 -25.88 23.73 -15.16
C LEU A 235 -25.15 23.83 -13.84
N LYS A 236 -25.29 24.96 -13.12
CA LYS A 236 -24.52 25.27 -11.91
C LYS A 236 -25.36 25.36 -10.64
N SER A 237 -26.69 25.46 -10.78
CA SER A 237 -27.58 25.61 -9.63
C SER A 237 -28.86 24.82 -9.79
N MET A 238 -29.57 24.60 -8.68
CA MET A 238 -30.89 23.96 -8.67
C MET A 238 -31.92 24.80 -9.42
N GLU A 239 -31.77 26.13 -9.35
CA GLU A 239 -32.65 27.08 -10.06
C GLU A 239 -32.49 26.96 -11.57
N GLU A 240 -31.26 26.90 -12.07
CA GLU A 240 -30.98 26.70 -13.50
C GLU A 240 -31.59 25.40 -14.02
N ILE A 241 -31.42 24.30 -13.25
CA ILE A 241 -32.01 23.01 -13.58
C ILE A 241 -33.55 23.10 -13.58
N GLY A 242 -34.12 23.74 -12.57
CA GLY A 242 -35.56 23.92 -12.44
C GLY A 242 -36.19 24.77 -13.58
N ASP A 243 -35.41 25.69 -14.13
CA ASP A 243 -35.85 26.60 -15.21
C ASP A 243 -35.75 26.02 -16.61
N LEU A 244 -35.17 24.83 -16.77
CA LEU A 244 -35.07 24.17 -18.08
C LEU A 244 -36.47 23.94 -18.70
N ALA A 245 -36.63 24.38 -19.93
CA ALA A 245 -37.88 24.18 -20.70
C ALA A 245 -37.96 22.75 -21.24
N LEU A 246 -39.00 22.03 -20.88
CA LEU A 246 -39.31 20.69 -21.37
C LEU A 246 -40.15 20.70 -22.64
N LYS A 247 -41.12 21.62 -22.68
CA LYS A 247 -42.07 21.74 -23.81
C LYS A 247 -42.60 23.17 -23.86
N THR A 248 -42.67 23.72 -25.06
CA THR A 248 -43.27 25.05 -25.27
C THR A 248 -44.50 24.90 -26.17
N LYS A 249 -45.64 25.44 -25.73
CA LYS A 249 -46.89 25.49 -26.52
C LYS A 249 -47.53 26.87 -26.34
N ASN A 250 -47.86 27.53 -27.44
CA ASN A 250 -48.46 28.85 -27.43
C ASN A 250 -47.70 29.89 -26.58
N SER A 251 -46.36 29.92 -26.70
CA SER A 251 -45.47 30.78 -25.94
C SER A 251 -45.41 30.51 -24.43
N ILE A 252 -46.07 29.48 -23.92
CA ILE A 252 -46.00 29.05 -22.52
C ILE A 252 -45.09 27.82 -22.46
N SER A 253 -44.01 27.91 -21.69
CA SER A 253 -43.08 26.80 -21.48
C SER A 253 -43.37 26.07 -20.19
N VAL A 254 -43.51 24.75 -20.28
CA VAL A 254 -43.51 23.84 -19.12
C VAL A 254 -42.04 23.59 -18.76
N ARG A 255 -41.67 23.89 -17.53
CA ARG A 255 -40.28 23.77 -17.02
C ARG A 255 -40.13 22.55 -16.15
N VAL A 256 -38.88 22.18 -15.82
CA VAL A 256 -38.57 21.06 -14.93
C VAL A 256 -39.25 21.23 -13.57
N ARG A 257 -39.24 22.43 -12.98
CA ARG A 257 -39.86 22.72 -11.68
C ARG A 257 -41.38 22.55 -11.67
N ASP A 258 -42.02 22.55 -12.83
CA ASP A 258 -43.49 22.36 -12.92
C ASP A 258 -43.87 20.88 -12.77
N VAL A 259 -42.95 19.96 -13.10
CA VAL A 259 -43.15 18.51 -13.11
C VAL A 259 -42.25 17.72 -12.19
N ALA A 260 -41.26 18.37 -11.59
CA ALA A 260 -40.27 17.74 -10.74
C ALA A 260 -39.83 18.66 -9.59
N THR A 261 -39.29 18.08 -8.54
CA THR A 261 -38.57 18.78 -7.48
C THR A 261 -37.06 18.61 -7.70
N VAL A 262 -36.34 19.72 -7.75
CA VAL A 262 -34.87 19.73 -7.83
C VAL A 262 -34.30 20.02 -6.45
N GLN A 263 -33.46 19.16 -5.97
CA GLN A 263 -32.84 19.30 -4.64
C GLN A 263 -31.40 18.80 -4.65
N MET A 264 -30.59 19.32 -3.74
CA MET A 264 -29.28 18.71 -3.42
C MET A 264 -29.51 17.48 -2.55
N SER A 265 -28.98 16.36 -2.94
CA SER A 265 -29.12 15.09 -2.21
C SER A 265 -27.82 14.30 -2.24
N GLY A 266 -27.76 13.24 -1.47
CA GLY A 266 -26.66 12.27 -1.53
C GLY A 266 -26.93 11.20 -2.58
N GLU A 267 -25.84 10.69 -3.16
CA GLU A 267 -25.88 9.46 -3.93
C GLU A 267 -26.36 8.28 -3.07
N SER A 268 -26.98 7.28 -3.69
CA SER A 268 -27.38 6.06 -3.02
C SER A 268 -26.16 5.33 -2.45
N ARG A 269 -26.11 5.16 -1.14
CA ARG A 269 -24.99 4.54 -0.45
C ARG A 269 -25.17 3.04 -0.32
N LEU A 270 -24.08 2.29 -0.50
CA LEU A 270 -24.03 0.84 -0.28
C LEU A 270 -23.59 0.47 1.13
N GLY A 271 -23.03 1.43 1.90
CA GLY A 271 -22.54 1.20 3.24
C GLY A 271 -22.43 2.49 4.06
N ILE A 272 -22.11 2.31 5.32
CA ILE A 272 -21.92 3.36 6.32
C ILE A 272 -20.53 3.18 6.93
N PHE A 273 -19.86 4.27 7.18
CA PHE A 273 -18.60 4.29 7.93
C PHE A 273 -18.85 4.98 9.27
N ASP A 274 -18.83 4.19 10.34
CA ASP A 274 -19.01 4.65 11.72
C ASP A 274 -17.67 4.71 12.42
N TYR A 275 -17.49 5.73 13.27
CA TYR A 275 -16.29 5.86 14.09
C TYR A 275 -16.65 5.77 15.57
N ASN A 276 -16.13 4.77 16.27
CA ASN A 276 -16.29 4.50 17.70
C ASN A 276 -17.75 4.35 18.19
N GLY A 277 -18.73 4.16 17.32
CA GLY A 277 -20.16 4.18 17.70
C GLY A 277 -20.70 5.58 18.01
N GLU A 278 -19.98 6.63 17.66
CA GLU A 278 -20.37 8.03 17.86
C GLU A 278 -21.15 8.59 16.67
N GLY A 279 -21.21 7.84 15.58
CA GLY A 279 -21.96 8.19 14.37
C GLY A 279 -21.15 8.10 13.10
N GLU A 280 -21.78 8.54 12.01
CA GLU A 280 -21.15 8.50 10.69
C GLU A 280 -19.97 9.47 10.57
N ALA A 281 -18.88 8.99 10.03
CA ALA A 281 -17.66 9.75 9.77
C ALA A 281 -17.28 9.69 8.29
N VAL A 282 -16.41 10.62 7.87
CA VAL A 282 -15.75 10.61 6.58
C VAL A 282 -14.26 10.45 6.79
N GLY A 283 -13.61 9.67 5.97
CA GLY A 283 -12.17 9.47 6.10
C GLY A 283 -11.55 8.84 4.87
N GLY A 284 -10.31 8.46 5.01
CA GLY A 284 -9.54 7.82 3.95
C GLY A 284 -8.60 6.76 4.46
N ILE A 285 -8.31 5.81 3.59
CA ILE A 285 -7.30 4.78 3.77
C ILE A 285 -6.18 5.02 2.78
N VAL A 286 -4.97 5.12 3.27
CA VAL A 286 -3.76 5.22 2.46
C VAL A 286 -3.32 3.80 2.09
N VAL A 287 -3.26 3.53 0.80
CA VAL A 287 -2.83 2.25 0.25
C VAL A 287 -1.40 2.37 -0.27
N LEU A 288 -0.52 1.55 0.27
CA LEU A 288 0.88 1.45 -0.14
C LEU A 288 0.99 0.84 -1.53
N ARG A 289 1.84 1.37 -2.36
CA ARG A 289 2.21 0.77 -3.64
C ARG A 289 3.05 -0.48 -3.43
N TYR A 290 2.84 -1.48 -4.29
CA TYR A 290 3.61 -2.73 -4.25
C TYR A 290 5.12 -2.47 -4.28
N GLY A 291 5.85 -3.09 -3.36
CA GLY A 291 7.31 -3.04 -3.28
C GLY A 291 7.91 -1.80 -2.63
N GLU A 292 7.11 -0.84 -2.18
CA GLU A 292 7.58 0.37 -1.51
C GLU A 292 7.87 0.14 -0.01
N ASN A 293 8.57 1.07 0.61
CA ASN A 293 8.91 1.03 2.03
C ASN A 293 7.78 1.66 2.86
N ALA A 294 7.05 0.86 3.64
CA ALA A 294 5.90 1.30 4.41
C ALA A 294 6.24 2.42 5.43
N ASP A 295 7.35 2.29 6.17
CA ASP A 295 7.77 3.29 7.16
C ASP A 295 8.06 4.65 6.52
N GLU A 296 8.76 4.67 5.40
CA GLU A 296 9.09 5.91 4.69
C GLU A 296 7.83 6.58 4.11
N VAL A 297 6.95 5.79 3.48
CA VAL A 297 5.71 6.31 2.89
C VAL A 297 4.79 6.88 3.97
N ILE A 298 4.65 6.22 5.12
CA ILE A 298 3.86 6.72 6.26
C ILE A 298 4.39 8.07 6.75
N LYS A 299 5.70 8.20 6.93
CA LYS A 299 6.34 9.46 7.33
C LYS A 299 6.08 10.58 6.33
N ASN A 300 6.22 10.29 5.04
CA ASN A 300 5.98 11.25 3.97
C ASN A 300 4.50 11.65 3.88
N VAL A 301 3.56 10.70 4.05
CA VAL A 301 2.12 10.97 4.09
C VAL A 301 1.76 11.85 5.29
N LYS A 302 2.25 11.54 6.49
CA LYS A 302 2.02 12.37 7.68
C LYS A 302 2.56 13.79 7.51
N ALA A 303 3.76 13.94 6.94
CA ALA A 303 4.32 15.26 6.63
C ALA A 303 3.42 16.01 5.62
N LYS A 304 2.90 15.31 4.60
CA LYS A 304 1.98 15.91 3.61
C LYS A 304 0.63 16.27 4.24
N MET A 305 0.10 15.46 5.17
CA MET A 305 -1.12 15.79 5.92
C MET A 305 -0.98 17.10 6.70
N VAL A 306 0.17 17.32 7.33
CA VAL A 306 0.47 18.60 8.01
C VAL A 306 0.53 19.79 7.04
N GLU A 307 1.06 19.59 5.82
CA GLU A 307 1.05 20.61 4.79
C GLU A 307 -0.38 20.92 4.30
N VAL A 308 -1.14 19.87 3.97
CA VAL A 308 -2.52 19.95 3.47
C VAL A 308 -3.45 20.58 4.48
N SER A 309 -3.27 20.30 5.78
CA SER A 309 -4.12 20.86 6.85
C SER A 309 -4.11 22.40 6.90
N LYS A 310 -3.05 23.05 6.40
CA LYS A 310 -2.96 24.51 6.33
C LYS A 310 -3.88 25.13 5.27
N GLY A 311 -4.29 24.35 4.28
CA GLY A 311 -5.17 24.78 3.19
C GLY A 311 -6.62 24.30 3.32
N LEU A 312 -6.94 23.51 4.36
CA LEU A 312 -8.30 23.04 4.60
C LEU A 312 -9.19 24.16 5.15
N PRO A 313 -10.50 24.05 5.02
CA PRO A 313 -11.45 24.94 5.66
C PRO A 313 -11.24 25.00 7.17
N GLU A 314 -11.58 26.15 7.77
CA GLU A 314 -11.38 26.36 9.19
C GLU A 314 -12.13 25.31 10.05
N GLY A 315 -11.43 24.72 11.01
CA GLY A 315 -11.95 23.67 11.88
C GLY A 315 -11.77 22.25 11.40
N VAL A 316 -11.44 22.01 10.12
CA VAL A 316 -11.21 20.64 9.60
C VAL A 316 -9.86 20.12 10.05
N LYS A 317 -9.86 18.93 10.69
CA LYS A 317 -8.65 18.27 11.20
C LYS A 317 -8.63 16.80 10.81
N PHE A 318 -7.40 16.27 10.65
CA PHE A 318 -7.19 14.83 10.55
C PHE A 318 -7.19 14.18 11.93
N ASN A 319 -7.90 13.08 12.05
CA ASN A 319 -7.83 12.19 13.20
C ASN A 319 -7.33 10.83 12.71
N ILE A 320 -6.11 10.42 13.11
CA ILE A 320 -5.50 9.16 12.71
C ILE A 320 -6.13 8.04 13.55
N VAL A 321 -6.69 7.05 12.87
CA VAL A 321 -7.41 5.92 13.47
C VAL A 321 -6.54 4.66 13.53
N TYR A 322 -5.77 4.43 12.46
CA TYR A 322 -4.82 3.32 12.37
C TYR A 322 -3.52 3.82 11.76
N ASP A 323 -2.42 3.46 12.37
CA ASP A 323 -1.09 3.84 11.96
C ASP A 323 -0.17 2.61 12.03
N ARG A 324 0.17 2.06 10.88
CA ARG A 324 1.12 0.95 10.83
C ARG A 324 2.53 1.36 11.26
N GLY A 325 2.88 2.66 11.16
CA GLY A 325 4.17 3.17 11.60
C GLY A 325 4.42 2.92 13.09
N GLU A 326 3.40 3.03 13.93
CA GLU A 326 3.48 2.70 15.36
C GLU A 326 3.82 1.22 15.57
N LEU A 327 3.16 0.31 14.84
CA LEU A 327 3.47 -1.12 14.89
C LEU A 327 4.89 -1.43 14.41
N ILE A 328 5.37 -0.74 13.38
CA ILE A 328 6.75 -0.86 12.88
C ILE A 328 7.72 -0.43 13.95
N GLU A 329 7.51 0.73 14.56
CA GLU A 329 8.39 1.30 15.58
C GLU A 329 8.43 0.43 16.84
N GLU A 330 7.28 -0.03 17.35
CA GLU A 330 7.20 -0.96 18.48
C GLU A 330 7.91 -2.29 18.18
N SER A 331 7.74 -2.84 16.97
CA SER A 331 8.36 -4.09 16.55
C SER A 331 9.88 -3.96 16.51
N ILE A 332 10.41 -2.90 15.89
CA ILE A 332 11.85 -2.62 15.82
C ILE A 332 12.42 -2.40 17.22
N SER A 333 11.75 -1.60 18.04
CA SER A 333 12.17 -1.31 19.42
C SER A 333 12.23 -2.58 20.27
N SER A 334 11.19 -3.42 20.22
CA SER A 334 11.11 -4.68 20.95
C SER A 334 12.24 -5.62 20.55
N ILE A 335 12.46 -5.82 19.24
CA ILE A 335 13.52 -6.71 18.75
C ILE A 335 14.92 -6.16 19.08
N THR A 336 15.14 -4.86 18.92
CA THR A 336 16.40 -4.22 19.25
C THR A 336 16.72 -4.37 20.72
N THR A 337 15.74 -4.19 21.59
CA THR A 337 15.87 -4.39 23.04
C THR A 337 16.23 -5.85 23.36
N THR A 338 15.50 -6.80 22.78
CA THR A 338 15.74 -8.24 22.95
C THR A 338 17.16 -8.63 22.49
N LEU A 339 17.60 -8.13 21.33
CA LEU A 339 18.96 -8.39 20.82
C LEU A 339 20.05 -7.84 21.75
N ILE A 340 19.84 -6.65 22.31
CA ILE A 340 20.79 -6.06 23.29
C ILE A 340 20.81 -6.86 24.58
N GLU A 341 19.64 -7.24 25.11
CA GLU A 341 19.53 -8.08 26.31
C GLU A 341 20.21 -9.44 26.10
N GLU A 342 19.93 -10.11 24.98
CA GLU A 342 20.55 -11.39 24.62
C GLU A 342 22.09 -11.25 24.54
N MET A 343 22.58 -10.20 23.89
CA MET A 343 24.00 -9.92 23.76
C MET A 343 24.67 -9.70 25.14
N ILE A 344 24.00 -8.99 26.05
CA ILE A 344 24.49 -8.75 27.41
C ILE A 344 24.50 -10.06 28.20
N VAL A 345 23.44 -10.83 28.22
CA VAL A 345 23.32 -12.10 28.95
C VAL A 345 24.35 -13.10 28.46
N VAL A 346 24.48 -13.28 27.14
CA VAL A 346 25.48 -14.16 26.54
C VAL A 346 26.90 -13.73 26.93
N THR A 347 27.19 -12.43 26.87
CA THR A 347 28.50 -11.89 27.25
C THR A 347 28.85 -12.23 28.72
N ILE A 348 27.89 -12.03 29.63
CA ILE A 348 28.07 -12.34 31.05
C ILE A 348 28.30 -13.85 31.25
N ILE A 349 27.48 -14.70 30.65
CA ILE A 349 27.60 -16.17 30.74
C ILE A 349 28.95 -16.61 30.22
N VAL A 350 29.38 -16.14 29.05
CA VAL A 350 30.67 -16.50 28.45
C VAL A 350 31.85 -16.08 29.34
N ILE A 351 31.81 -14.88 29.93
CA ILE A 351 32.84 -14.40 30.84
C ILE A 351 32.89 -15.28 32.11
N VAL A 352 31.72 -15.60 32.70
CA VAL A 352 31.64 -16.38 33.93
C VAL A 352 32.12 -17.82 33.73
N PHE A 353 31.71 -18.47 32.64
CA PHE A 353 32.03 -19.89 32.41
C PHE A 353 33.43 -20.15 31.80
N LEU A 354 33.88 -19.29 30.90
CA LEU A 354 35.17 -19.47 30.25
C LEU A 354 36.35 -18.87 31.04
N PHE A 355 36.10 -17.98 32.01
CA PHE A 355 37.11 -17.23 32.76
C PHE A 355 38.23 -16.60 31.89
N HIS A 356 37.92 -16.42 30.57
CA HIS A 356 38.88 -15.93 29.58
C HIS A 356 38.25 -14.77 28.77
N TRP A 357 38.56 -13.55 29.20
CA TRP A 357 38.01 -12.33 28.58
C TRP A 357 38.31 -12.21 27.06
N ARG A 358 39.45 -12.74 26.58
CA ARG A 358 39.81 -12.72 25.16
C ARG A 358 38.89 -13.58 24.31
N SER A 359 38.47 -14.74 24.78
CA SER A 359 37.52 -15.62 24.12
C SER A 359 36.13 -14.99 24.13
N ALA A 360 35.71 -14.34 25.22
CA ALA A 360 34.47 -13.64 25.34
C ALA A 360 34.34 -12.49 24.30
N VAL A 361 35.39 -11.67 24.16
CA VAL A 361 35.44 -10.58 23.18
C VAL A 361 35.30 -11.12 21.75
N SER A 362 35.90 -12.26 21.43
CA SER A 362 35.79 -12.87 20.10
C SER A 362 34.32 -13.25 19.76
N ILE A 363 33.61 -13.84 20.73
CA ILE A 363 32.19 -14.24 20.56
C ILE A 363 31.28 -13.01 20.45
N VAL A 364 31.50 -12.00 21.31
CA VAL A 364 30.71 -10.78 21.31
C VAL A 364 30.81 -10.00 19.98
N ILE A 365 32.02 -9.95 19.39
CA ILE A 365 32.26 -9.31 18.09
C ILE A 365 31.56 -10.09 16.93
N GLN A 366 31.42 -11.40 17.06
CA GLN A 366 30.79 -12.23 16.03
C GLN A 366 29.32 -11.89 15.86
N ILE A 367 28.59 -11.55 16.93
CA ILE A 367 27.13 -11.26 16.88
C ILE A 367 26.81 -10.08 15.93
N PRO A 368 27.39 -8.87 16.09
CA PRO A 368 27.11 -7.75 15.20
C PRO A 368 27.47 -8.03 13.73
N ILE A 369 28.55 -8.77 13.48
CA ILE A 369 28.97 -9.14 12.13
C ILE A 369 27.93 -10.08 11.48
N THR A 370 27.39 -11.02 12.25
CA THR A 370 26.37 -11.96 11.77
C THR A 370 25.06 -11.27 11.49
N ILE A 371 24.62 -10.36 12.37
CA ILE A 371 23.45 -9.52 12.14
C ILE A 371 23.63 -8.73 10.84
N ALA A 372 24.77 -8.09 10.66
CA ALA A 372 25.11 -7.34 9.45
C ALA A 372 25.06 -8.21 8.19
N ALA A 373 25.63 -9.43 8.26
CA ALA A 373 25.60 -10.40 7.17
C ALA A 373 24.16 -10.85 6.83
N SER A 374 23.31 -11.05 7.83
CA SER A 374 21.90 -11.41 7.64
C SER A 374 21.14 -10.32 6.87
N PHE A 375 21.33 -9.04 7.22
CA PHE A 375 20.72 -7.93 6.49
C PHE A 375 21.23 -7.81 5.04
N ILE A 376 22.50 -8.12 4.79
CA ILE A 376 23.03 -8.19 3.42
C ILE A 376 22.26 -9.24 2.60
N ILE A 377 22.03 -10.41 3.20
CA ILE A 377 21.29 -11.50 2.54
C ILE A 377 19.84 -11.12 2.32
N LEU A 378 19.15 -10.57 3.32
CA LEU A 378 17.77 -10.11 3.18
C LEU A 378 17.64 -9.11 2.01
N ASN A 379 18.52 -8.14 1.96
CA ASN A 379 18.51 -7.12 0.91
C ASN A 379 18.84 -7.70 -0.48
N ALA A 380 19.77 -8.66 -0.57
CA ALA A 380 20.13 -9.32 -1.82
C ALA A 380 18.99 -10.18 -2.40
N PHE A 381 18.10 -10.71 -1.56
CA PHE A 381 16.91 -11.48 -1.96
C PHE A 381 15.63 -10.64 -1.98
N ASP A 382 15.71 -9.31 -1.81
CA ASP A 382 14.57 -8.37 -1.73
C ASP A 382 13.53 -8.76 -0.65
N ILE A 383 14.00 -9.35 0.45
CA ILE A 383 13.16 -9.73 1.61
C ILE A 383 13.06 -8.53 2.54
N SER A 384 11.84 -8.10 2.85
CA SER A 384 11.60 -6.99 3.78
C SER A 384 12.01 -7.33 5.21
N SER A 385 12.50 -6.32 5.94
CA SER A 385 12.74 -6.39 7.37
C SER A 385 11.41 -6.22 8.10
N ASN A 386 10.84 -7.33 8.54
CA ASN A 386 9.56 -7.40 9.24
C ASN A 386 9.70 -8.24 10.52
N ILE A 387 8.64 -8.31 11.33
CA ILE A 387 8.65 -9.07 12.59
C ILE A 387 9.16 -10.51 12.39
N MET A 388 8.76 -11.19 11.32
CA MET A 388 9.16 -12.59 11.08
C MET A 388 10.65 -12.71 10.74
N SER A 389 11.15 -11.89 9.81
CA SER A 389 12.55 -11.93 9.40
C SER A 389 13.49 -11.53 10.56
N LEU A 390 13.10 -10.52 11.34
CA LEU A 390 13.88 -10.06 12.48
C LEU A 390 13.87 -11.07 13.65
N THR A 391 12.72 -11.71 13.92
CA THR A 391 12.64 -12.81 14.90
C THR A 391 13.46 -14.00 14.45
N GLY A 392 13.49 -14.32 13.15
CA GLY A 392 14.35 -15.35 12.60
C GLY A 392 15.85 -15.07 12.83
N ILE A 393 16.26 -13.80 12.67
CA ILE A 393 17.65 -13.37 12.99
C ILE A 393 17.93 -13.56 14.48
N ALA A 394 17.02 -13.15 15.38
CA ALA A 394 17.20 -13.31 16.83
C ALA A 394 17.37 -14.77 17.21
N LEU A 395 16.53 -15.68 16.69
CA LEU A 395 16.69 -17.12 16.92
C LEU A 395 18.03 -17.68 16.39
N ALA A 396 18.49 -17.21 15.24
CA ALA A 396 19.74 -17.66 14.65
C ALA A 396 20.97 -17.22 15.47
N ILE A 397 20.91 -16.08 16.15
CA ILE A 397 21.98 -15.57 17.00
C ILE A 397 22.32 -16.58 18.11
N GLY A 398 21.33 -17.16 18.78
CA GLY A 398 21.55 -18.19 19.81
C GLY A 398 22.38 -19.37 19.28
N VAL A 399 22.01 -19.91 18.11
CA VAL A 399 22.75 -21.04 17.47
C VAL A 399 24.18 -20.65 17.08
N ILE A 400 24.38 -19.43 16.63
CA ILE A 400 25.70 -18.93 16.20
C ILE A 400 26.59 -18.69 17.37
N VAL A 401 26.06 -18.17 18.48
CA VAL A 401 26.77 -17.97 19.73
C VAL A 401 27.26 -19.33 20.30
N ASP A 402 26.38 -20.34 20.30
CA ASP A 402 26.76 -21.70 20.74
C ASP A 402 27.91 -22.27 19.90
N ASN A 403 27.90 -22.10 18.60
CA ASN A 403 29.02 -22.50 17.75
C ASN A 403 30.30 -21.74 18.08
N GLY A 404 30.23 -20.45 18.39
CA GLY A 404 31.35 -19.62 18.83
C GLY A 404 31.95 -20.11 20.17
N ILE A 405 31.07 -20.46 21.11
CA ILE A 405 31.45 -21.01 22.42
C ILE A 405 32.16 -22.36 22.23
N ILE A 406 31.57 -23.30 21.49
CA ILE A 406 32.15 -24.63 21.21
C ILE A 406 33.53 -24.53 20.56
N MET A 407 33.69 -23.65 19.57
CA MET A 407 34.96 -23.41 18.88
C MET A 407 36.01 -22.84 19.84
N SER A 408 35.66 -21.88 20.70
CA SER A 408 36.56 -21.29 21.70
C SER A 408 36.96 -22.31 22.77
N GLU A 409 36.01 -23.11 23.25
CA GLU A 409 36.28 -24.17 24.24
C GLU A 409 37.22 -25.24 23.68
N ASN A 410 36.93 -25.73 22.45
CA ASN A 410 37.82 -26.68 21.79
C ASN A 410 39.23 -26.14 21.57
N ALA A 411 39.36 -24.90 21.12
CA ALA A 411 40.66 -24.28 20.95
C ALA A 411 41.44 -24.21 22.29
N TYR A 412 40.77 -23.83 23.37
CA TYR A 412 41.35 -23.77 24.72
C TYR A 412 41.76 -25.15 25.22
N LYS A 413 40.89 -26.16 25.05
CA LYS A 413 41.18 -27.55 25.44
C LYS A 413 42.41 -28.10 24.73
N HIS A 414 42.54 -27.91 23.43
CA HIS A 414 43.71 -28.31 22.66
C HIS A 414 44.98 -27.57 23.05
N LEU A 415 44.92 -26.28 23.38
CA LEU A 415 46.04 -25.52 23.89
C LEU A 415 46.49 -26.02 25.26
N ALA A 416 45.56 -26.32 26.17
CA ALA A 416 45.85 -26.86 27.48
C ALA A 416 46.53 -28.25 27.41
N MET A 417 46.00 -29.15 26.56
CA MET A 417 46.63 -30.47 26.31
C MET A 417 48.04 -30.33 25.77
N ARG A 418 48.30 -29.46 24.81
CA ARG A 418 49.62 -29.22 24.24
C ARG A 418 50.60 -28.61 25.25
N GLN A 419 50.11 -27.74 26.15
CA GLN A 419 50.92 -27.21 27.25
C GLN A 419 51.29 -28.30 28.26
N ALA A 420 50.40 -29.23 28.58
CA ALA A 420 50.68 -30.36 29.45
C ALA A 420 51.77 -31.31 28.85
N GLU A 421 51.57 -31.68 27.55
CA GLU A 421 52.57 -32.49 26.82
C GLU A 421 53.94 -31.83 26.79
N LEU A 422 54.02 -30.51 26.53
CA LEU A 422 55.30 -29.80 26.56
C LEU A 422 55.89 -29.67 27.96
N GLY A 423 55.04 -29.59 28.99
CA GLY A 423 55.48 -29.58 30.39
C GLY A 423 56.06 -30.93 30.84
N ASP A 424 55.44 -32.02 30.36
CA ASP A 424 55.95 -33.38 30.64
C ASP A 424 57.25 -33.68 29.89
N LEU A 425 57.36 -33.31 28.61
CA LEU A 425 58.59 -33.40 27.82
C LEU A 425 59.73 -32.56 28.42
N ARG A 426 59.46 -31.45 29.07
CA ARG A 426 60.45 -30.63 29.76
C ARG A 426 60.94 -31.28 31.05
N LYS A 427 60.10 -31.99 31.80
CA LYS A 427 60.44 -32.77 32.99
C LYS A 427 61.25 -34.01 32.63
N GLU A 428 60.94 -34.73 31.55
CA GLU A 428 61.73 -35.85 31.06
C GLU A 428 63.08 -35.41 30.54
N GLY A 429 63.19 -34.22 29.91
CA GLY A 429 64.47 -33.66 29.48
C GLY A 429 65.39 -33.28 30.62
N ASP A 430 64.90 -32.87 31.81
CA ASP A 430 65.63 -32.54 32.97
C ASP A 430 66.09 -33.80 33.77
N THR A 431 65.43 -34.96 33.59
CA THR A 431 65.82 -36.23 34.24
C THR A 431 66.92 -37.00 33.49
N HIS A 432 67.29 -36.57 32.30
CA HIS A 432 68.44 -37.19 31.56
C HIS A 432 69.73 -36.40 31.64
N VAL A 433 69.90 -35.47 32.59
CA VAL A 433 71.12 -34.65 32.82
C VAL A 433 71.66 -34.84 34.18
N GLU A 434 71.36 -35.99 34.91
CA GLU A 434 72.14 -36.45 36.10
C GLU A 434 72.97 -37.66 35.75
#